data_90b60d44ca842315f211a1a226dc50b7
#
_entry.id   90b60d44ca842315f211a1a226dc50b7
#
_cell.length_a   1.000
_cell.length_b   1.000
_cell.length_c   1.000
_cell.angle_alpha   90.00
_cell.angle_beta   90.00
_cell.angle_gamma   90.00
#
_symmetry.space_group_name_H-M   'P 1'
#
loop_
_entity.id
_entity.type
_entity.pdbx_description
1 polymer ?
#
loop_
_entity_poly.entity_id
_entity_poly.type
_entity_poly.pdbx_seq_one_letter_code
_entity_poly.pdbx_strand_id
1 'polypeptide(L)'
;IWSSLVGSEMCIRDSFMAKEIDEQPLTIKNCINEYIDKKNNEISIFNFPWKIEDISSITLVGCGTAYHSCLIAKYWFEQLTSFDVHIDIASEFRYRKNRFKKETLYVFVSQSGETADTYAALDLCNKNNMKTCSVVNVVESSIARDSKFVLPIHCGPEIGVASTKAFLGQMLVLYLLCLKMGKLNDDIKKKEYISKIKSLLNLSKNIELSLKSENDIQTISNSF
;
A
#
# COMPACT_ATOMS: atom_id res chain seq x y z
N ILE A 1 12.52 -26.47 -4.40
CA ILE A 1 11.45 -26.47 -3.36
C ILE A 1 10.31 -25.53 -3.78
N TRP A 2 10.58 -24.40 -4.46
CA TRP A 2 9.54 -23.45 -4.91
C TRP A 2 8.68 -23.97 -6.08
N SER A 3 9.23 -24.80 -6.97
CA SER A 3 8.52 -25.30 -8.14
C SER A 3 7.42 -26.34 -7.83
N SER A 4 7.53 -27.09 -6.74
CA SER A 4 6.55 -28.12 -6.36
C SER A 4 5.32 -27.57 -5.68
N LEU A 5 5.44 -26.48 -4.93
CA LEU A 5 4.30 -25.81 -4.28
C LEU A 5 3.45 -25.03 -5.29
N VAL A 6 4.11 -24.32 -6.23
CA VAL A 6 3.43 -23.59 -7.30
C VAL A 6 2.66 -24.52 -8.23
N GLY A 7 3.18 -25.74 -8.50
CA GLY A 7 2.52 -26.71 -9.38
C GLY A 7 1.26 -27.34 -8.80
N SER A 8 1.22 -27.62 -7.48
CA SER A 8 0.05 -28.25 -6.85
C SER A 8 -1.13 -27.29 -6.68
N GLU A 9 -0.88 -26.01 -6.45
CA GLU A 9 -1.93 -24.99 -6.31
C GLU A 9 -2.47 -24.49 -7.65
N MET A 10 -1.65 -24.52 -8.73
CA MET A 10 -2.13 -24.26 -10.09
C MET A 10 -3.13 -25.29 -10.62
N CYS A 11 -3.10 -26.53 -10.11
CA CYS A 11 -4.08 -27.55 -10.47
C CYS A 11 -5.49 -27.25 -9.95
N ILE A 12 -5.65 -26.31 -9.01
CA ILE A 12 -6.94 -25.96 -8.38
C ILE A 12 -7.54 -24.70 -9.02
N ARG A 13 -6.72 -23.86 -9.67
CA ARG A 13 -7.14 -22.59 -10.29
C ARG A 13 -6.67 -22.49 -11.74
N ASP A 14 -7.54 -22.02 -12.61
CA ASP A 14 -7.28 -21.93 -14.04
C ASP A 14 -6.22 -20.87 -14.43
N SER A 15 -5.88 -19.96 -13.51
CA SER A 15 -4.90 -18.91 -13.74
C SER A 15 -4.24 -18.40 -12.44
N PHE A 16 -3.03 -17.85 -12.56
CA PHE A 16 -2.35 -17.16 -11.46
C PHE A 16 -3.20 -16.00 -10.89
N MET A 17 -3.87 -15.24 -11.77
CA MET A 17 -4.71 -14.14 -11.38
C MET A 17 -5.88 -14.60 -10.50
N ALA A 18 -6.58 -15.68 -10.85
CA ALA A 18 -7.67 -16.22 -10.04
C ALA A 18 -7.18 -16.66 -8.65
N LYS A 19 -6.03 -17.34 -8.59
CA LYS A 19 -5.38 -17.69 -7.32
C LYS A 19 -5.06 -16.46 -6.47
N GLU A 20 -4.48 -15.43 -7.07
CA GLU A 20 -4.09 -14.19 -6.39
C GLU A 20 -5.30 -13.38 -5.90
N ILE A 21 -6.43 -13.45 -6.59
CA ILE A 21 -7.70 -12.90 -6.12
C ILE A 21 -8.15 -13.60 -4.85
N ASP A 22 -8.07 -14.92 -4.79
CA ASP A 22 -8.44 -15.71 -3.61
C ASP A 22 -7.48 -15.53 -2.43
N GLU A 23 -6.23 -15.14 -2.69
CA GLU A 23 -5.24 -14.85 -1.67
C GLU A 23 -5.42 -13.46 -1.01
N GLN A 24 -6.34 -12.62 -1.50
CA GLN A 24 -6.56 -11.27 -0.93
C GLN A 24 -6.89 -11.28 0.58
N PRO A 25 -7.77 -12.18 1.09
CA PRO A 25 -8.02 -12.26 2.54
C PRO A 25 -6.76 -12.55 3.36
N LEU A 26 -5.90 -13.44 2.85
CA LEU A 26 -4.62 -13.78 3.49
C LEU A 26 -3.66 -12.59 3.49
N THR A 27 -3.55 -11.88 2.37
CA THR A 27 -2.76 -10.64 2.25
C THR A 27 -3.17 -9.63 3.33
N ILE A 28 -4.47 -9.37 3.46
CA ILE A 28 -4.99 -8.44 4.48
C ILE A 28 -4.68 -8.93 5.89
N LYS A 29 -4.86 -10.23 6.15
CA LYS A 29 -4.54 -10.82 7.46
C LYS A 29 -3.06 -10.67 7.81
N ASN A 30 -2.16 -10.88 6.84
CA ASN A 30 -0.72 -10.72 7.03
C ASN A 30 -0.35 -9.26 7.35
N CYS A 31 -0.85 -8.29 6.56
CA CYS A 31 -0.65 -6.86 6.83
C CYS A 31 -1.17 -6.46 8.22
N ILE A 32 -2.38 -6.91 8.58
CA ILE A 32 -2.98 -6.59 9.89
C ILE A 32 -2.14 -7.17 11.03
N ASN A 33 -1.64 -8.40 10.89
CA ASN A 33 -0.81 -9.03 11.92
C ASN A 33 0.53 -8.32 12.12
N GLU A 34 1.11 -7.79 11.04
CA GLU A 34 2.37 -7.05 11.10
C GLU A 34 2.20 -5.67 11.70
N TYR A 35 1.15 -4.95 11.28
CA TYR A 35 1.01 -3.53 11.57
C TYR A 35 0.07 -3.19 12.73
N ILE A 36 -0.74 -4.11 13.22
CA ILE A 36 -1.73 -3.80 14.26
C ILE A 36 -1.46 -4.61 15.54
N ASP A 37 -1.15 -3.89 16.62
CA ASP A 37 -1.23 -4.44 17.97
C ASP A 37 -2.70 -4.55 18.39
N LYS A 38 -3.21 -5.79 18.31
CA LYS A 38 -4.62 -6.11 18.60
C LYS A 38 -4.98 -5.91 20.08
N LYS A 39 -4.00 -6.02 20.99
CA LYS A 39 -4.25 -5.88 22.44
C LYS A 39 -4.50 -4.42 22.80
N ASN A 40 -3.70 -3.53 22.21
CA ASN A 40 -3.76 -2.09 22.51
C ASN A 40 -4.61 -1.31 21.51
N ASN A 41 -5.10 -1.95 20.43
CA ASN A 41 -5.75 -1.30 19.27
C ASN A 41 -4.87 -0.16 18.73
N GLU A 42 -3.61 -0.48 18.45
CA GLU A 42 -2.59 0.49 18.03
C GLU A 42 -1.93 0.06 16.72
N ILE A 43 -1.61 1.04 15.87
CA ILE A 43 -0.81 0.79 14.66
C ILE A 43 0.66 0.87 15.04
N SER A 44 1.36 -0.24 14.86
CA SER A 44 2.78 -0.42 15.15
C SER A 44 3.61 -0.17 13.90
N ILE A 45 3.81 1.10 13.55
CA ILE A 45 4.80 1.51 12.55
C ILE A 45 6.03 1.94 13.33
N PHE A 46 6.98 1.01 13.49
CA PHE A 46 8.19 1.23 14.28
C PHE A 46 9.21 2.06 13.49
N ASN A 47 10.00 2.85 14.23
CA ASN A 47 11.14 3.60 13.70
C ASN A 47 10.79 4.60 12.58
N PHE A 48 9.59 5.20 12.62
CA PHE A 48 9.29 6.31 11.72
C PHE A 48 10.34 7.43 11.95
N PRO A 49 11.18 7.74 10.95
CA PRO A 49 12.44 8.46 11.21
C PRO A 49 12.28 9.98 11.33
N TRP A 50 11.09 10.50 11.16
CA TRP A 50 10.81 11.94 11.20
C TRP A 50 9.82 12.29 12.29
N LYS A 51 9.98 13.48 12.86
CA LYS A 51 8.95 14.05 13.71
C LYS A 51 7.76 14.47 12.85
N ILE A 52 6.55 14.27 13.36
CA ILE A 52 5.33 14.56 12.62
C ILE A 52 5.19 16.06 12.33
N GLU A 53 5.60 16.90 13.26
CA GLU A 53 5.59 18.36 13.15
C GLU A 53 6.54 18.91 12.06
N ASP A 54 7.50 18.11 11.57
CA ASP A 54 8.39 18.45 10.46
C ASP A 54 7.77 18.10 9.09
N ILE A 55 6.53 17.63 9.05
CA ILE A 55 5.82 17.24 7.84
C ILE A 55 4.55 18.08 7.73
N SER A 56 4.46 18.88 6.68
CA SER A 56 3.25 19.66 6.35
C SER A 56 2.52 19.13 5.12
N SER A 57 3.22 18.39 4.27
CA SER A 57 2.65 17.85 3.04
C SER A 57 3.12 16.42 2.73
N ILE A 58 2.33 15.72 1.96
CA ILE A 58 2.60 14.34 1.51
C ILE A 58 2.45 14.29 0.00
N THR A 59 3.41 13.69 -0.69
CA THR A 59 3.28 13.41 -2.12
C THR A 59 3.36 11.91 -2.34
N LEU A 60 2.27 11.32 -2.85
CA LEU A 60 2.18 9.91 -3.18
C LEU A 60 2.58 9.72 -4.65
N VAL A 61 3.52 8.81 -4.93
CA VAL A 61 4.09 8.63 -6.27
C VAL A 61 4.03 7.16 -6.66
N GLY A 62 3.49 6.85 -7.83
CA GLY A 62 3.40 5.50 -8.35
C GLY A 62 3.13 5.47 -9.85
N CYS A 63 3.13 4.25 -10.43
CA CYS A 63 2.75 4.00 -11.82
C CYS A 63 1.68 2.91 -11.89
N GLY A 64 0.83 2.95 -12.93
CA GLY A 64 -0.20 1.93 -13.18
C GLY A 64 -1.11 1.71 -11.99
N THR A 65 -1.33 0.46 -11.59
CA THR A 65 -2.22 0.10 -10.48
C THR A 65 -1.75 0.71 -9.15
N ALA A 66 -0.45 0.83 -8.91
CA ALA A 66 0.09 1.50 -7.72
C ALA A 66 -0.28 2.99 -7.68
N TYR A 67 -0.33 3.67 -8.83
CA TYR A 67 -0.83 5.05 -8.90
C TYR A 67 -2.32 5.12 -8.49
N HIS A 68 -3.14 4.13 -8.88
CA HIS A 68 -4.55 4.09 -8.47
C HIS A 68 -4.71 3.88 -6.96
N SER A 69 -3.82 3.12 -6.31
CA SER A 69 -3.82 3.02 -4.84
C SER A 69 -3.48 4.37 -4.18
N CYS A 70 -2.59 5.17 -4.78
CA CYS A 70 -2.29 6.53 -4.34
C CYS A 70 -3.51 7.46 -4.48
N LEU A 71 -4.28 7.35 -5.58
CA LEU A 71 -5.50 8.11 -5.80
C LEU A 71 -6.54 7.88 -4.68
N ILE A 72 -6.76 6.62 -4.31
CA ILE A 72 -7.68 6.27 -3.23
C ILE A 72 -7.13 6.77 -1.88
N ALA A 73 -5.84 6.56 -1.62
CA ALA A 73 -5.22 6.99 -0.38
C ALA A 73 -5.28 8.51 -0.18
N LYS A 74 -5.20 9.30 -1.26
CA LYS A 74 -5.35 10.77 -1.19
C LYS A 74 -6.66 11.15 -0.50
N TYR A 75 -7.80 10.55 -0.87
CA TYR A 75 -9.08 10.86 -0.24
C TYR A 75 -9.07 10.56 1.25
N TRP A 76 -8.42 9.47 1.69
CA TRP A 76 -8.32 9.16 3.11
C TRP A 76 -7.47 10.17 3.87
N PHE A 77 -6.33 10.57 3.31
CA PHE A 77 -5.49 11.59 3.93
C PHE A 77 -6.21 12.93 4.01
N GLU A 78 -6.87 13.38 2.94
CA GLU A 78 -7.65 14.63 2.91
C GLU A 78 -8.81 14.63 3.92
N GLN A 79 -9.45 13.46 4.16
CA GLN A 79 -10.56 13.34 5.10
C GLN A 79 -10.11 13.23 6.57
N LEU A 80 -8.97 12.65 6.82
CA LEU A 80 -8.55 12.20 8.15
C LEU A 80 -7.35 12.95 8.71
N THR A 81 -6.74 13.81 7.92
CA THR A 81 -5.52 14.53 8.31
C THR A 81 -5.56 15.98 7.81
N SER A 82 -4.74 16.82 8.42
CA SER A 82 -4.56 18.21 8.00
C SER A 82 -3.38 18.42 7.04
N PHE A 83 -2.74 17.34 6.58
CA PHE A 83 -1.64 17.43 5.63
C PHE A 83 -2.13 17.85 4.23
N ASP A 84 -1.34 18.67 3.55
CA ASP A 84 -1.55 18.96 2.12
C ASP A 84 -1.10 17.76 1.28
N VAL A 85 -2.02 17.14 0.54
CA VAL A 85 -1.79 15.84 -0.09
C VAL A 85 -1.81 15.94 -1.62
N HIS A 86 -0.69 15.58 -2.22
CA HIS A 86 -0.50 15.52 -3.66
C HIS A 86 -0.32 14.07 -4.12
N ILE A 87 -0.68 13.83 -5.36
CA ILE A 87 -0.36 12.58 -6.06
C ILE A 87 0.35 12.90 -7.35
N ASP A 88 1.21 11.99 -7.76
CA ASP A 88 1.95 12.13 -8.99
C ASP A 88 2.18 10.79 -9.67
N ILE A 89 2.17 10.81 -10.99
CA ILE A 89 2.57 9.65 -11.78
C ILE A 89 4.09 9.65 -11.94
N ALA A 90 4.75 8.55 -11.61
CA ALA A 90 6.20 8.51 -11.51
C ALA A 90 6.90 8.80 -12.84
N SER A 91 6.30 8.37 -13.97
CA SER A 91 6.81 8.63 -15.32
C SER A 91 6.87 10.13 -15.67
N GLU A 92 5.93 10.93 -15.12
CA GLU A 92 5.94 12.38 -15.32
C GLU A 92 6.80 13.10 -14.28
N PHE A 93 6.74 12.62 -13.02
CA PHE A 93 7.47 13.19 -11.90
C PHE A 93 8.97 13.28 -12.18
N ARG A 94 9.56 12.24 -12.81
CA ARG A 94 11.00 12.17 -13.08
C ARG A 94 11.50 13.17 -14.12
N TYR A 95 10.64 13.64 -15.04
CA TYR A 95 11.07 14.49 -16.17
C TYR A 95 10.77 15.96 -15.99
N ARG A 96 9.80 16.32 -15.16
CA ARG A 96 9.43 17.71 -14.98
C ARG A 96 10.31 18.42 -13.93
N LYS A 97 10.28 19.76 -13.95
CA LYS A 97 10.96 20.58 -12.95
C LYS A 97 10.16 20.57 -11.63
N ASN A 98 10.56 19.74 -10.69
CA ASN A 98 9.95 19.66 -9.36
C ASN A 98 10.45 20.79 -8.45
N ARG A 99 9.54 21.33 -7.62
CA ARG A 99 9.88 22.24 -6.53
C ARG A 99 9.84 21.45 -5.22
N PHE A 100 11.00 20.99 -4.78
CA PHE A 100 11.12 20.22 -3.55
C PHE A 100 10.98 21.11 -2.32
N LYS A 101 10.16 20.66 -1.35
CA LYS A 101 10.00 21.28 -0.03
C LYS A 101 10.45 20.29 1.03
N LYS A 102 11.26 20.71 2.00
CA LYS A 102 11.81 19.84 3.05
C LYS A 102 10.75 19.28 3.99
N GLU A 103 9.62 19.95 4.10
CA GLU A 103 8.46 19.56 4.90
C GLU A 103 7.56 18.54 4.21
N THR A 104 7.92 18.08 2.99
CA THR A 104 7.15 17.07 2.24
C THR A 104 7.72 15.68 2.50
N LEU A 105 6.82 14.75 2.83
CA LEU A 105 7.07 13.32 2.81
C LEU A 105 6.70 12.77 1.43
N TYR A 106 7.66 12.20 0.71
CA TYR A 106 7.44 11.53 -0.56
C TYR A 106 7.27 10.04 -0.34
N VAL A 107 6.14 9.48 -0.74
CA VAL A 107 5.78 8.07 -0.58
C VAL A 107 5.73 7.39 -1.94
N PHE A 108 6.64 6.48 -2.20
CA PHE A 108 6.78 5.74 -3.46
C PHE A 108 6.11 4.38 -3.34
N VAL A 109 5.15 4.09 -4.22
CA VAL A 109 4.38 2.86 -4.19
C VAL A 109 4.73 1.98 -5.38
N SER A 110 5.16 0.74 -5.11
CA SER A 110 5.50 -0.24 -6.14
C SER A 110 5.34 -1.65 -5.59
N GLN A 111 4.71 -2.56 -6.34
CA GLN A 111 4.63 -3.96 -5.93
C GLN A 111 6.02 -4.62 -5.95
N SER A 112 6.71 -4.59 -7.09
CA SER A 112 8.02 -5.21 -7.26
C SER A 112 9.16 -4.45 -6.60
N GLY A 113 8.98 -3.13 -6.39
CA GLY A 113 10.07 -2.24 -5.97
C GLY A 113 11.18 -2.04 -7.03
N GLU A 114 10.93 -2.48 -8.28
CA GLU A 114 11.87 -2.36 -9.42
C GLU A 114 11.28 -1.55 -10.58
N THR A 115 10.16 -0.87 -10.38
CA THR A 115 9.56 -0.02 -11.43
C THR A 115 10.49 1.14 -11.75
N ALA A 116 11.04 1.15 -12.98
CA ALA A 116 12.11 2.07 -13.38
C ALA A 116 11.76 3.55 -13.17
N ASP A 117 10.53 3.96 -13.53
CA ASP A 117 10.09 5.35 -13.35
C ASP A 117 9.93 5.72 -11.87
N THR A 118 9.40 4.80 -11.07
CA THR A 118 9.24 5.02 -9.61
C THR A 118 10.60 5.09 -8.92
N TYR A 119 11.54 4.24 -9.32
CA TYR A 119 12.92 4.30 -8.81
C TYR A 119 13.62 5.62 -9.19
N ALA A 120 13.49 6.06 -10.45
CA ALA A 120 14.08 7.32 -10.89
C ALA A 120 13.48 8.53 -10.16
N ALA A 121 12.18 8.49 -9.85
CA ALA A 121 11.53 9.54 -9.06
C ALA A 121 12.04 9.55 -7.61
N LEU A 122 12.25 8.36 -7.00
CA LEU A 122 12.86 8.21 -5.67
C LEU A 122 14.30 8.75 -5.65
N ASP A 123 15.13 8.34 -6.61
CA ASP A 123 16.52 8.79 -6.73
C ASP A 123 16.61 10.33 -6.87
N LEU A 124 15.70 10.93 -7.65
CA LEU A 124 15.61 12.37 -7.76
C LEU A 124 15.29 13.04 -6.41
N CYS A 125 14.39 12.48 -5.60
CA CYS A 125 14.10 12.97 -4.26
C CYS A 125 15.28 12.80 -3.31
N ASN A 126 15.98 11.66 -3.37
CA ASN A 126 17.15 11.40 -2.55
C ASN A 126 18.31 12.34 -2.86
N LYS A 127 18.57 12.64 -4.15
CA LYS A 127 19.58 13.64 -4.58
C LYS A 127 19.27 15.05 -4.06
N ASN A 128 18.01 15.35 -3.79
CA ASN A 128 17.58 16.61 -3.18
C ASN A 128 17.41 16.54 -1.65
N ASN A 129 17.84 15.44 -1.01
CA ASN A 129 17.76 15.21 0.44
C ASN A 129 16.34 15.27 1.01
N MET A 130 15.33 14.82 0.26
CA MET A 130 13.94 14.78 0.70
C MET A 130 13.67 13.63 1.67
N LYS A 131 12.56 13.70 2.42
CA LYS A 131 12.03 12.60 3.22
C LYS A 131 11.39 11.59 2.27
N THR A 132 11.92 10.36 2.19
CA THR A 132 11.46 9.32 1.25
C THR A 132 11.02 8.07 2.00
N CYS A 133 9.79 7.65 1.74
CA CYS A 133 9.18 6.42 2.22
C CYS A 133 8.78 5.56 1.02
N SER A 134 8.87 4.25 1.13
CA SER A 134 8.33 3.35 0.11
C SER A 134 7.32 2.37 0.69
N VAL A 135 6.30 2.06 -0.11
CA VAL A 135 5.32 0.99 0.12
C VAL A 135 5.57 -0.07 -0.95
N VAL A 136 6.20 -1.17 -0.57
CA VAL A 136 6.67 -2.20 -1.51
C VAL A 136 6.38 -3.60 -0.98
N ASN A 137 6.30 -4.59 -1.89
CA ASN A 137 6.17 -5.98 -1.48
C ASN A 137 7.53 -6.69 -1.36
N VAL A 138 8.50 -6.32 -2.21
CA VAL A 138 9.84 -6.91 -2.21
C VAL A 138 10.80 -5.99 -1.45
N VAL A 139 11.13 -6.36 -0.22
CA VAL A 139 11.95 -5.53 0.69
C VAL A 139 13.43 -5.48 0.30
N GLU A 140 13.89 -6.43 -0.53
CA GLU A 140 15.24 -6.45 -1.08
C GLU A 140 15.36 -5.67 -2.40
N SER A 141 14.30 -5.05 -2.85
CA SER A 141 14.26 -4.30 -4.11
C SER A 141 15.06 -2.99 -4.06
N SER A 142 15.37 -2.45 -5.25
CA SER A 142 16.11 -1.19 -5.39
C SER A 142 15.38 -0.02 -4.73
N ILE A 143 14.06 0.09 -4.91
CA ILE A 143 13.25 1.13 -4.25
C ILE A 143 13.29 0.99 -2.74
N ALA A 144 13.20 -0.24 -2.20
CA ALA A 144 13.28 -0.46 -0.76
C ALA A 144 14.64 -0.07 -0.19
N ARG A 145 15.73 -0.54 -0.81
CA ARG A 145 17.10 -0.26 -0.35
C ARG A 145 17.45 1.22 -0.30
N ASP A 146 16.96 1.98 -1.27
CA ASP A 146 17.30 3.40 -1.41
C ASP A 146 16.31 4.34 -0.71
N SER A 147 15.18 3.81 -0.21
CA SER A 147 14.24 4.58 0.61
C SER A 147 14.74 4.77 2.04
N LYS A 148 14.52 5.95 2.61
CA LYS A 148 14.87 6.22 4.02
C LYS A 148 13.97 5.49 5.01
N PHE A 149 12.76 5.12 4.57
CA PHE A 149 11.81 4.34 5.35
C PHE A 149 11.01 3.40 4.43
N VAL A 150 10.76 2.17 4.88
CA VAL A 150 10.09 1.14 4.08
C VAL A 150 8.90 0.58 4.83
N LEU A 151 7.79 0.45 4.14
CA LEU A 151 6.55 -0.16 4.61
C LEU A 151 6.23 -1.37 3.71
N PRO A 152 6.53 -2.61 4.14
CA PRO A 152 6.24 -3.82 3.39
C PRO A 152 4.74 -4.11 3.27
N ILE A 153 4.32 -4.65 2.11
CA ILE A 153 2.91 -5.00 1.86
C ILE A 153 2.55 -6.40 2.39
N HIS A 154 3.52 -7.31 2.51
CA HIS A 154 3.35 -8.69 3.00
C HIS A 154 2.33 -9.53 2.19
N CYS A 155 2.21 -9.30 0.87
CA CYS A 155 1.27 -10.06 0.04
C CYS A 155 1.84 -11.34 -0.58
N GLY A 156 3.12 -11.66 -0.30
CA GLY A 156 3.80 -12.77 -0.96
C GLY A 156 4.04 -12.52 -2.47
N PRO A 157 4.51 -13.52 -3.23
CA PRO A 157 4.74 -13.38 -4.67
C PRO A 157 3.44 -13.11 -5.42
N GLU A 158 3.46 -12.14 -6.36
CA GLU A 158 2.39 -11.88 -7.33
C GLU A 158 2.99 -12.03 -8.73
N ILE A 159 2.44 -12.98 -9.51
CA ILE A 159 2.95 -13.38 -10.82
C ILE A 159 2.03 -12.87 -11.93
N GLY A 160 0.74 -12.74 -11.65
CA GLY A 160 -0.25 -12.19 -12.58
C GLY A 160 0.14 -10.80 -13.06
N VAL A 161 -0.04 -10.54 -14.35
CA VAL A 161 0.28 -9.24 -14.95
C VAL A 161 -0.61 -8.12 -14.36
N ALA A 162 -1.89 -8.41 -14.19
CA ALA A 162 -2.82 -7.50 -13.53
C ALA A 162 -2.69 -7.65 -12.02
N SER A 163 -2.33 -6.57 -11.33
CA SER A 163 -2.20 -6.56 -9.88
C SER A 163 -3.56 -6.68 -9.18
N THR A 164 -3.67 -7.60 -8.23
CA THR A 164 -4.88 -7.88 -7.46
C THR A 164 -4.61 -7.77 -5.96
N LYS A 165 -4.00 -8.78 -5.35
CA LYS A 165 -3.71 -8.82 -3.92
C LYS A 165 -2.71 -7.74 -3.48
N ALA A 166 -1.72 -7.41 -4.33
CA ALA A 166 -0.76 -6.35 -4.01
C ALA A 166 -1.42 -4.98 -4.02
N PHE A 167 -2.34 -4.70 -4.95
CA PHE A 167 -3.11 -3.45 -4.95
C PHE A 167 -3.89 -3.28 -3.64
N LEU A 168 -4.59 -4.32 -3.20
CA LEU A 168 -5.33 -4.29 -1.94
C LEU A 168 -4.40 -4.08 -0.73
N GLY A 169 -3.24 -4.76 -0.72
CA GLY A 169 -2.20 -4.58 0.30
C GLY A 169 -1.63 -3.16 0.30
N GLN A 170 -1.36 -2.57 -0.87
CA GLN A 170 -0.93 -1.17 -1.00
C GLN A 170 -1.95 -0.22 -0.38
N MET A 171 -3.22 -0.38 -0.72
CA MET A 171 -4.30 0.44 -0.15
C MET A 171 -4.34 0.32 1.38
N LEU A 172 -4.27 -0.91 1.92
CA LEU A 172 -4.28 -1.11 3.37
C LEU A 172 -3.09 -0.45 4.06
N VAL A 173 -1.88 -0.63 3.54
CA VAL A 173 -0.67 -0.04 4.14
C VAL A 173 -0.70 1.49 4.06
N LEU A 174 -1.16 2.07 2.95
CA LEU A 174 -1.37 3.52 2.83
C LEU A 174 -2.42 4.04 3.81
N TYR A 175 -3.51 3.29 4.02
CA TYR A 175 -4.54 3.65 5.01
C TYR A 175 -3.99 3.57 6.45
N LEU A 176 -3.19 2.54 6.77
CA LEU A 176 -2.53 2.42 8.07
C LEU A 176 -1.55 3.57 8.32
N LEU A 177 -0.79 3.98 7.29
CA LEU A 177 0.08 5.15 7.36
C LEU A 177 -0.73 6.42 7.62
N CYS A 178 -1.84 6.62 6.90
CA CYS A 178 -2.76 7.74 7.08
C CYS A 178 -3.29 7.80 8.52
N LEU A 179 -3.81 6.69 9.05
CA LEU A 179 -4.31 6.63 10.43
C LEU A 179 -3.21 6.90 11.46
N LYS A 180 -2.01 6.36 11.24
CA LYS A 180 -0.87 6.58 12.15
C LYS A 180 -0.43 8.03 12.17
N MET A 181 -0.28 8.64 11.00
CA MET A 181 0.12 10.04 10.87
C MET A 181 -0.96 10.97 11.44
N GLY A 182 -2.23 10.75 11.11
CA GLY A 182 -3.34 11.55 11.65
C GLY A 182 -3.49 11.44 13.17
N LYS A 183 -3.18 10.26 13.75
CA LYS A 183 -3.12 10.12 15.21
C LYS A 183 -1.95 10.89 15.81
N LEU A 184 -0.76 10.81 15.21
CA LEU A 184 0.44 11.51 15.70
C LEU A 184 0.33 13.02 15.58
N ASN A 185 -0.44 13.52 14.62
CA ASN A 185 -0.72 14.95 14.41
C ASN A 185 -1.97 15.46 15.16
N ASP A 186 -2.56 14.62 16.01
CA ASP A 186 -3.81 14.91 16.74
C ASP A 186 -5.03 15.25 15.86
N ASP A 187 -4.99 14.92 14.56
CA ASP A 187 -6.11 15.13 13.63
C ASP A 187 -7.26 14.12 13.89
N ILE A 188 -6.94 12.91 14.35
CA ILE A 188 -7.92 11.84 14.58
C ILE A 188 -8.11 11.62 16.07
N LYS A 189 -9.35 11.80 16.54
CA LYS A 189 -9.70 11.55 17.94
C LYS A 189 -9.55 10.09 18.31
N LYS A 190 -9.07 9.80 19.54
CA LYS A 190 -8.81 8.43 20.02
C LYS A 190 -9.97 7.45 19.79
N LYS A 191 -11.21 7.87 20.03
CA LYS A 191 -12.40 7.02 19.83
C LYS A 191 -12.59 6.64 18.36
N GLU A 192 -12.42 7.58 17.46
CA GLU A 192 -12.51 7.37 16.01
C GLU A 192 -11.39 6.45 15.51
N TYR A 193 -10.15 6.72 15.92
CA TYR A 193 -8.99 5.89 15.59
C TYR A 193 -9.20 4.42 15.97
N ILE A 194 -9.63 4.15 17.22
CA ILE A 194 -9.92 2.80 17.69
C ILE A 194 -11.06 2.16 16.89
N SER A 195 -12.10 2.90 16.54
CA SER A 195 -13.21 2.41 15.71
C SER A 195 -12.72 1.96 14.33
N LYS A 196 -11.85 2.76 13.68
CA LYS A 196 -11.27 2.42 12.37
C LYS A 196 -10.39 1.16 12.45
N ILE A 197 -9.58 1.02 13.50
CA ILE A 197 -8.78 -0.21 13.72
C ILE A 197 -9.68 -1.44 13.88
N LYS A 198 -10.74 -1.35 14.68
CA LYS A 198 -11.70 -2.45 14.86
C LYS A 198 -12.37 -2.86 13.54
N SER A 199 -12.67 -1.89 12.67
CA SER A 199 -13.19 -2.18 11.33
C SER A 199 -12.16 -2.92 10.47
N LEU A 200 -10.89 -2.52 10.52
CA LEU A 200 -9.81 -3.20 9.79
C LEU A 200 -9.61 -4.65 10.25
N LEU A 201 -9.77 -4.93 11.55
CA LEU A 201 -9.63 -6.31 12.07
C LEU A 201 -10.65 -7.29 11.45
N ASN A 202 -11.79 -6.79 10.96
CA ASN A 202 -12.81 -7.58 10.28
C ASN A 202 -12.66 -7.61 8.75
N LEU A 203 -11.72 -6.86 8.18
CA LEU A 203 -11.61 -6.65 6.74
C LEU A 203 -11.35 -7.95 5.97
N SER A 204 -10.46 -8.81 6.45
CA SER A 204 -10.17 -10.11 5.83
C SER A 204 -11.46 -10.96 5.69
N LYS A 205 -12.27 -11.05 6.75
CA LYS A 205 -13.55 -11.76 6.72
C LYS A 205 -14.55 -11.15 5.74
N ASN A 206 -14.60 -9.83 5.64
CA ASN A 206 -15.50 -9.16 4.70
C ASN A 206 -15.11 -9.45 3.25
N ILE A 207 -13.81 -9.52 2.95
CA ILE A 207 -13.30 -9.88 1.62
C ILE A 207 -13.64 -11.36 1.32
N GLU A 208 -13.44 -12.28 2.27
CA GLU A 208 -13.84 -13.68 2.11
C GLU A 208 -15.34 -13.81 1.77
N LEU A 209 -16.20 -13.00 2.40
CA LEU A 209 -17.63 -12.99 2.11
C LEU A 209 -17.91 -12.45 0.69
N SER A 210 -17.18 -11.43 0.25
CA SER A 210 -17.35 -10.89 -1.10
C SER A 210 -16.91 -11.87 -2.18
N LEU A 211 -15.85 -12.66 -1.94
CA LEU A 211 -15.37 -13.68 -2.88
C LEU A 211 -16.36 -14.83 -3.09
N LYS A 212 -17.30 -15.07 -2.14
CA LYS A 212 -18.36 -16.08 -2.31
C LYS A 212 -19.35 -15.76 -3.43
N SER A 213 -19.38 -14.53 -3.94
CA SER A 213 -20.20 -14.13 -5.09
C SER A 213 -19.61 -14.57 -6.45
N GLU A 214 -18.52 -15.32 -6.48
CA GLU A 214 -17.82 -15.76 -7.70
C GLU A 214 -18.78 -16.48 -8.68
N ASN A 215 -19.59 -17.43 -8.19
CA ASN A 215 -20.53 -18.18 -9.02
C ASN A 215 -21.61 -17.29 -9.66
N ASP A 216 -22.10 -16.28 -8.91
CA ASP A 216 -23.11 -15.35 -9.41
C ASP A 216 -22.51 -14.47 -10.50
N ILE A 217 -21.28 -13.98 -10.27
CA ILE A 217 -20.52 -13.16 -11.24
C ILE A 217 -20.23 -13.98 -12.51
N GLN A 218 -19.83 -15.24 -12.38
CA GLN A 218 -19.59 -16.12 -13.53
C GLN A 218 -20.88 -16.37 -14.32
N THR A 219 -21.99 -16.57 -13.65
CA THR A 219 -23.31 -16.74 -14.31
C THR A 219 -23.68 -15.50 -15.12
N ILE A 220 -23.49 -14.30 -14.55
CA ILE A 220 -23.74 -13.03 -15.24
C ILE A 220 -22.78 -12.89 -16.43
N SER A 221 -21.47 -13.12 -16.24
CA SER A 221 -20.47 -13.01 -17.29
C SER A 221 -20.74 -13.92 -18.50
N ASN A 222 -21.27 -15.13 -18.27
CA ASN A 222 -21.62 -16.07 -19.32
C ASN A 222 -22.87 -15.65 -20.14
N SER A 223 -23.58 -14.61 -19.70
CA SER A 223 -24.75 -14.07 -20.40
C SER A 223 -24.41 -12.96 -21.40
N PHE A 224 -23.15 -12.54 -21.46
CA PHE A 224 -22.61 -11.53 -22.39
C PHE A 224 -21.67 -12.19 -23.41
#